data_43316bf5d3273bcee70049149453c783
#
_entry.id   43316bf5d3273bcee70049149453c783
#
_cell.length_a   1.000
_cell.length_b   1.000
_cell.length_c   1.000
_cell.angle_alpha   90.00
_cell.angle_beta   90.00
_cell.angle_gamma   90.00
#
_symmetry.space_group_name_H-M   'P 1'
#
loop_
_entity.id
_entity.type
_entity.pdbx_description
1 polymer ?
#
loop_
_entity_poly.entity_id
_entity_poly.type
_entity_poly.pdbx_seq_one_letter_code
_entity_poly.pdbx_strand_id
1 'polypeptide(L)'
;SLGIKDTYIIVGYKKEKFKYNKINYIYNVQFKKNNILESLFCASSKMNSECIISYSDIIFKKNVVKKLIKSKEDISILVDTNWKKIYKGRTLHPISQAENVSFDKNFFAKKTGKQLSEKQSDGEFIGMVKLNANGCKIFKKYYQIAKKKYKSKKFYNAKTFKKAYLTDFFNFLIHHKINIKCVNIKNNWMEIDTTQDYKIAQNFFKKK
;
A
#
# COMPACT_ATOMS: atom_id res chain seq x y z
N SER A 1 20.27 6.42 -8.46
CA SER A 1 19.60 6.79 -7.22
C SER A 1 18.22 7.41 -7.53
N LEU A 2 17.24 7.23 -6.65
CA LEU A 2 15.91 7.88 -6.74
C LEU A 2 15.78 9.06 -5.76
N GLY A 3 16.89 9.47 -5.13
CA GLY A 3 16.89 10.56 -4.14
C GLY A 3 16.32 10.20 -2.77
N ILE A 4 15.99 8.93 -2.53
CA ILE A 4 15.51 8.47 -1.21
C ILE A 4 16.71 8.42 -0.27
N LYS A 5 16.65 9.19 0.82
CA LYS A 5 17.74 9.32 1.80
C LYS A 5 17.58 8.35 2.95
N ASP A 6 16.41 8.35 3.58
CA ASP A 6 16.14 7.57 4.78
C ASP A 6 15.17 6.43 4.46
N THR A 7 15.48 5.25 4.93
CA THR A 7 14.61 4.08 4.83
C THR A 7 14.29 3.57 6.22
N TYR A 8 13.00 3.38 6.48
CA TYR A 8 12.48 2.83 7.73
C TYR A 8 11.70 1.55 7.43
N ILE A 9 12.00 0.48 8.14
CA ILE A 9 11.24 -0.78 8.07
C ILE A 9 10.51 -0.97 9.39
N ILE A 10 9.21 -1.19 9.32
CA ILE A 10 8.40 -1.53 10.48
C ILE A 10 8.46 -3.03 10.65
N VAL A 11 9.04 -3.47 11.75
CA VAL A 11 9.29 -4.89 12.04
C VAL A 11 8.44 -5.37 13.21
N GLY A 12 8.13 -6.65 13.23
CA GLY A 12 7.36 -7.31 14.29
C GLY A 12 7.92 -8.68 14.62
N TYR A 13 7.36 -9.71 13.98
CA TYR A 13 7.80 -11.09 14.16
C TYR A 13 9.27 -11.28 13.74
N LYS A 14 10.05 -11.96 14.57
CA LYS A 14 11.48 -12.23 14.32
C LYS A 14 12.29 -11.00 13.93
N LYS A 15 12.01 -9.85 14.55
CA LYS A 15 12.70 -8.57 14.29
C LYS A 15 14.23 -8.67 14.37
N GLU A 16 14.75 -9.56 15.19
CA GLU A 16 16.17 -9.81 15.39
C GLU A 16 16.89 -10.39 14.15
N LYS A 17 16.13 -10.89 13.18
CA LYS A 17 16.66 -11.40 11.91
C LYS A 17 16.91 -10.29 10.87
N PHE A 18 16.37 -9.10 11.09
CA PHE A 18 16.56 -7.95 10.20
C PHE A 18 17.81 -7.19 10.62
N LYS A 19 18.90 -7.36 9.88
CA LYS A 19 20.23 -6.77 10.16
C LYS A 19 20.83 -6.10 8.93
N TYR A 20 20.03 -5.35 8.18
CA TYR A 20 20.51 -4.63 7.01
C TYR A 20 21.14 -3.30 7.41
N ASN A 21 22.35 -3.02 6.88
CA ASN A 21 23.05 -1.75 7.08
C ASN A 21 22.26 -0.60 6.40
N LYS A 22 22.37 0.60 6.96
CA LYS A 22 21.76 1.83 6.43
C LYS A 22 20.21 1.80 6.40
N ILE A 23 19.58 0.97 7.23
CA ILE A 23 18.14 0.89 7.40
C ILE A 23 17.78 1.16 8.84
N ASN A 24 16.76 1.98 9.06
CA ASN A 24 16.20 2.25 10.37
C ASN A 24 15.04 1.29 10.65
N TYR A 25 14.99 0.72 11.85
CA TYR A 25 13.94 -0.21 12.23
C TYR A 25 13.01 0.43 13.27
N ILE A 26 11.70 0.25 13.05
CA ILE A 26 10.66 0.66 13.99
C ILE A 26 9.92 -0.59 14.44
N TYR A 27 9.87 -0.83 15.75
CA TYR A 27 9.24 -2.04 16.26
C TYR A 27 7.74 -1.83 16.49
N ASN A 28 6.93 -2.62 15.79
CA ASN A 28 5.50 -2.74 16.08
C ASN A 28 5.28 -3.79 17.18
N VAL A 29 5.21 -3.37 18.42
CA VAL A 29 4.99 -4.26 19.59
C VAL A 29 3.63 -4.98 19.55
N GLN A 30 2.68 -4.46 18.78
CA GLN A 30 1.32 -4.99 18.64
C GLN A 30 1.13 -5.85 17.39
N PHE A 31 2.19 -6.26 16.69
CA PHE A 31 2.12 -6.93 15.37
C PHE A 31 1.17 -8.13 15.32
N LYS A 32 1.00 -8.88 16.41
CA LYS A 32 0.04 -9.99 16.49
C LYS A 32 -1.42 -9.53 16.58
N LYS A 33 -1.67 -8.31 17.07
CA LYS A 33 -3.00 -7.78 17.39
C LYS A 33 -3.53 -6.78 16.38
N ASN A 34 -2.66 -6.14 15.59
CA ASN A 34 -3.03 -5.14 14.60
C ASN A 34 -2.81 -5.64 13.16
N ASN A 35 -3.02 -4.76 12.18
CA ASN A 35 -2.79 -5.01 10.78
C ASN A 35 -2.07 -3.80 10.14
N ILE A 36 -1.98 -3.75 8.83
CA ILE A 36 -1.16 -2.83 8.02
C ILE A 36 -1.36 -1.37 8.42
N LEU A 37 -2.59 -0.89 8.58
CA LEU A 37 -2.84 0.52 8.92
C LEU A 37 -2.21 0.91 10.27
N GLU A 38 -2.49 0.18 11.33
CA GLU A 38 -1.91 0.42 12.66
C GLU A 38 -0.40 0.21 12.66
N SER A 39 0.09 -0.78 11.89
CA SER A 39 1.52 -1.03 11.72
C SER A 39 2.22 0.19 11.11
N LEU A 40 1.70 0.73 9.99
CA LEU A 40 2.23 1.94 9.36
C LEU A 40 2.34 3.11 10.34
N PHE A 41 1.33 3.31 11.17
CA PHE A 41 1.32 4.43 12.12
C PHE A 41 2.28 4.29 13.30
N CYS A 42 2.96 3.15 13.48
CA CYS A 42 4.15 3.06 14.33
C CYS A 42 5.27 4.01 13.84
N ALA A 43 5.32 4.30 12.53
CA ALA A 43 6.26 5.21 11.91
C ALA A 43 5.73 6.65 11.76
N SER A 44 4.62 7.02 12.38
CA SER A 44 3.96 8.32 12.17
C SER A 44 4.86 9.54 12.48
N SER A 45 5.79 9.43 13.43
CA SER A 45 6.78 10.47 13.73
C SER A 45 7.78 10.72 12.59
N LYS A 46 7.91 9.79 11.64
CA LYS A 46 8.77 9.91 10.44
C LYS A 46 8.03 10.45 9.21
N MET A 47 6.72 10.57 9.29
CA MET A 47 5.87 11.12 8.22
C MET A 47 5.73 12.64 8.35
N ASN A 48 6.84 13.40 8.27
CA ASN A 48 6.86 14.86 8.47
C ASN A 48 7.13 15.65 7.18
N SER A 49 7.62 14.97 6.15
CA SER A 49 7.90 15.53 4.83
C SER A 49 7.42 14.56 3.75
N GLU A 50 7.77 14.80 2.48
CA GLU A 50 7.45 13.86 1.41
C GLU A 50 8.00 12.47 1.74
N CYS A 51 7.15 11.45 1.65
CA CYS A 51 7.54 10.07 1.89
C CYS A 51 6.84 9.09 0.94
N ILE A 52 7.48 7.95 0.74
CA ILE A 52 6.91 6.80 0.02
C ILE A 52 6.73 5.68 1.03
N ILE A 53 5.53 5.13 1.06
CA ILE A 53 5.15 3.96 1.85
C ILE A 53 5.07 2.79 0.88
N SER A 54 5.63 1.65 1.25
CA SER A 54 5.58 0.43 0.44
C SER A 54 5.27 -0.78 1.30
N TYR A 55 4.46 -1.68 0.79
CA TYR A 55 4.39 -3.05 1.32
C TYR A 55 5.77 -3.71 1.16
N SER A 56 6.09 -4.65 2.03
CA SER A 56 7.41 -5.29 2.10
C SER A 56 7.52 -6.55 1.25
N ASP A 57 6.41 -7.08 0.79
CA ASP A 57 6.26 -8.29 -0.01
C ASP A 57 6.12 -8.04 -1.51
N ILE A 58 6.32 -6.80 -1.94
CA ILE A 58 6.32 -6.43 -3.36
C ILE A 58 7.74 -6.24 -3.89
N ILE A 59 7.97 -6.73 -5.10
CA ILE A 59 9.16 -6.41 -5.90
C ILE A 59 8.75 -5.66 -7.16
N PHE A 60 9.59 -4.72 -7.61
CA PHE A 60 9.25 -3.84 -8.72
C PHE A 60 10.48 -3.32 -9.46
N LYS A 61 10.30 -2.96 -10.73
CA LYS A 61 11.33 -2.27 -11.51
C LYS A 61 11.37 -0.77 -11.16
N LYS A 62 12.54 -0.16 -11.26
CA LYS A 62 12.80 1.26 -10.93
C LYS A 62 11.82 2.25 -11.58
N ASN A 63 11.34 1.96 -12.79
CA ASN A 63 10.38 2.82 -13.51
C ASN A 63 9.02 2.92 -12.81
N VAL A 64 8.61 1.93 -12.03
CA VAL A 64 7.38 1.93 -11.24
C VAL A 64 7.41 3.05 -10.21
N VAL A 65 8.45 3.09 -9.38
CA VAL A 65 8.63 4.14 -8.35
C VAL A 65 8.85 5.51 -8.97
N LYS A 66 9.59 5.60 -10.07
CA LYS A 66 9.79 6.87 -10.78
C LYS A 66 8.48 7.54 -11.19
N LYS A 67 7.45 6.77 -11.57
CA LYS A 67 6.13 7.34 -11.90
C LYS A 67 5.47 7.94 -10.66
N LEU A 68 5.52 7.24 -9.52
CA LEU A 68 4.93 7.71 -8.28
C LEU A 68 5.60 9.00 -7.78
N ILE A 69 6.93 9.07 -7.82
CA ILE A 69 7.71 10.25 -7.40
C ILE A 69 7.30 11.52 -8.17
N LYS A 70 6.95 11.38 -9.45
CA LYS A 70 6.55 12.53 -10.31
C LYS A 70 5.19 13.11 -9.96
N SER A 71 4.34 12.42 -9.21
CA SER A 71 3.03 12.94 -8.84
C SER A 71 3.16 14.18 -7.95
N LYS A 72 2.33 15.18 -8.19
CA LYS A 72 2.29 16.46 -7.45
C LYS A 72 1.18 16.49 -6.39
N GLU A 73 0.29 15.49 -6.40
CA GLU A 73 -0.86 15.43 -5.51
C GLU A 73 -0.45 15.13 -4.05
N ASP A 74 -1.27 15.54 -3.11
CA ASP A 74 -1.05 15.34 -1.68
C ASP A 74 -0.92 13.86 -1.31
N ILE A 75 -1.80 13.05 -1.88
CA ILE A 75 -1.85 11.59 -1.70
C ILE A 75 -1.91 10.93 -3.06
N SER A 76 -0.97 10.06 -3.34
CA SER A 76 -0.93 9.29 -4.59
C SER A 76 -0.68 7.81 -4.30
N ILE A 77 -1.37 6.95 -5.04
CA ILE A 77 -1.22 5.49 -4.95
C ILE A 77 -0.85 4.91 -6.31
N LEU A 78 -0.03 3.87 -6.35
CA LEU A 78 0.23 3.14 -7.58
C LEU A 78 -0.90 2.14 -7.85
N VAL A 79 -1.40 2.17 -9.08
CA VAL A 79 -2.48 1.29 -9.53
C VAL A 79 -2.05 0.59 -10.82
N ASP A 80 -2.01 -0.73 -10.84
CA ASP A 80 -1.78 -1.50 -12.07
C ASP A 80 -3.09 -1.71 -12.81
N THR A 81 -3.22 -1.08 -13.98
CA THR A 81 -4.40 -1.24 -14.86
C THR A 81 -4.36 -2.50 -15.72
N ASN A 82 -3.25 -3.25 -15.67
CA ASN A 82 -3.10 -4.54 -16.35
C ASN A 82 -2.99 -5.73 -15.37
N TRP A 83 -3.41 -5.51 -14.14
CA TRP A 83 -3.26 -6.37 -12.98
C TRP A 83 -3.68 -7.83 -13.16
N LYS A 84 -4.73 -8.09 -13.92
CA LYS A 84 -5.23 -9.46 -14.16
C LYS A 84 -4.17 -10.41 -14.75
N LYS A 85 -3.19 -9.86 -15.49
CA LYS A 85 -2.09 -10.65 -16.05
C LYS A 85 -1.18 -11.26 -14.99
N ILE A 86 -1.03 -10.61 -13.84
CA ILE A 86 -0.16 -11.09 -12.75
C ILE A 86 -0.74 -12.38 -12.14
N TYR A 87 -2.06 -12.52 -12.16
CA TYR A 87 -2.75 -13.68 -11.60
C TYR A 87 -2.79 -14.89 -12.52
N LYS A 88 -2.42 -14.73 -13.78
CA LYS A 88 -2.41 -15.85 -14.75
C LYS A 88 -1.41 -16.92 -14.32
N GLY A 89 -1.91 -18.13 -14.04
CA GLY A 89 -1.11 -19.25 -13.56
C GLY A 89 -0.81 -19.27 -12.06
N ARG A 90 -1.31 -18.30 -11.28
CA ARG A 90 -1.23 -18.28 -9.80
C ARG A 90 -2.41 -19.04 -9.21
N THR A 91 -2.15 -20.20 -8.63
CA THR A 91 -3.18 -21.04 -7.99
C THR A 91 -3.21 -20.90 -6.47
N LEU A 92 -2.05 -20.56 -5.85
CA LEU A 92 -1.94 -20.39 -4.42
C LEU A 92 -2.25 -18.96 -3.94
N HIS A 93 -2.31 -18.01 -4.85
CA HIS A 93 -2.71 -16.62 -4.60
C HIS A 93 -3.78 -16.23 -5.64
N PRO A 94 -5.07 -16.44 -5.35
CA PRO A 94 -6.13 -16.22 -6.32
C PRO A 94 -6.42 -14.73 -6.52
N ILE A 95 -6.95 -14.40 -7.69
CA ILE A 95 -7.32 -13.02 -8.09
C ILE A 95 -8.28 -12.33 -7.12
N SER A 96 -9.06 -13.09 -6.34
CA SER A 96 -9.93 -12.56 -5.29
C SER A 96 -9.19 -11.87 -4.13
N GLN A 97 -7.86 -12.03 -4.05
CA GLN A 97 -7.02 -11.35 -3.07
C GLN A 97 -6.60 -9.95 -3.51
N ALA A 98 -6.82 -9.59 -4.77
CA ALA A 98 -6.45 -8.28 -5.31
C ALA A 98 -7.06 -7.12 -4.51
N GLU A 99 -6.26 -6.12 -4.18
CA GLU A 99 -6.73 -4.87 -3.59
C GLU A 99 -7.22 -3.92 -4.69
N ASN A 100 -8.42 -4.17 -5.18
CA ASN A 100 -9.04 -3.49 -6.32
C ASN A 100 -9.25 -1.99 -6.07
N VAL A 101 -9.20 -1.19 -7.15
CA VAL A 101 -9.45 0.25 -7.13
C VAL A 101 -10.37 0.62 -8.29
N SER A 102 -11.42 1.41 -8.01
CA SER A 102 -12.14 2.16 -9.03
C SER A 102 -11.78 3.64 -8.94
N PHE A 103 -11.65 4.31 -10.09
CA PHE A 103 -11.31 5.73 -10.16
C PHE A 103 -12.14 6.47 -11.22
N ASP A 104 -12.13 7.78 -11.17
CA ASP A 104 -12.83 8.63 -12.14
C ASP A 104 -11.98 8.91 -13.40
N LYS A 105 -12.54 9.69 -14.34
CA LYS A 105 -11.85 10.09 -15.58
C LYS A 105 -10.56 10.90 -15.35
N ASN A 106 -10.41 11.51 -14.19
CA ASN A 106 -9.25 12.27 -13.77
C ASN A 106 -8.27 11.42 -12.94
N PHE A 107 -8.51 10.11 -12.85
CA PHE A 107 -7.72 9.16 -12.05
C PHE A 107 -7.70 9.48 -10.56
N PHE A 108 -8.82 9.95 -9.98
CA PHE A 108 -9.00 10.01 -8.54
C PHE A 108 -9.80 8.80 -8.07
N ALA A 109 -9.31 8.16 -7.00
CA ALA A 109 -9.94 6.96 -6.45
C ALA A 109 -11.37 7.24 -5.95
N LYS A 110 -12.30 6.38 -6.32
CA LYS A 110 -13.72 6.41 -5.91
C LYS A 110 -14.01 5.35 -4.84
N LYS A 111 -13.40 4.19 -4.97
CA LYS A 111 -13.55 3.07 -4.04
C LYS A 111 -12.32 2.16 -4.12
N THR A 112 -11.96 1.55 -2.99
CA THR A 112 -10.80 0.65 -2.92
C THR A 112 -11.11 -0.60 -2.08
N GLY A 113 -10.40 -1.71 -2.33
CA GLY A 113 -10.41 -2.91 -1.51
C GLY A 113 -10.88 -4.17 -2.22
N LYS A 114 -10.70 -5.31 -1.56
CA LYS A 114 -10.99 -6.66 -2.08
C LYS A 114 -12.47 -6.93 -2.38
N GLN A 115 -13.39 -6.13 -1.85
CA GLN A 115 -14.83 -6.25 -2.10
C GLN A 115 -15.30 -5.68 -3.44
N LEU A 116 -14.43 -4.96 -4.16
CA LEU A 116 -14.72 -4.59 -5.54
C LEU A 116 -14.57 -5.81 -6.43
N SER A 117 -15.62 -6.11 -7.20
CA SER A 117 -15.51 -7.17 -8.21
C SER A 117 -14.57 -6.75 -9.35
N GLU A 118 -14.06 -7.71 -10.08
CA GLU A 118 -13.22 -7.46 -11.26
C GLU A 118 -13.88 -6.56 -12.31
N LYS A 119 -15.22 -6.60 -12.42
CA LYS A 119 -16.00 -5.76 -13.35
C LYS A 119 -16.11 -4.31 -12.88
N GLN A 120 -16.00 -4.08 -11.57
CA GLN A 120 -16.07 -2.74 -10.96
C GLN A 120 -14.69 -2.11 -10.76
N SER A 121 -13.63 -2.86 -11.06
CA SER A 121 -12.25 -2.44 -10.84
C SER A 121 -11.63 -1.90 -12.12
N ASP A 122 -11.04 -0.70 -12.02
CA ASP A 122 -10.21 -0.10 -13.06
C ASP A 122 -8.74 -0.52 -12.94
N GLY A 123 -8.34 -1.10 -11.79
CA GLY A 123 -6.99 -1.56 -11.52
C GLY A 123 -6.82 -2.11 -10.11
N GLU A 124 -5.60 -2.51 -9.79
CA GLU A 124 -5.17 -3.02 -8.49
C GLU A 124 -4.21 -2.07 -7.81
N PHE A 125 -4.45 -1.74 -6.55
CA PHE A 125 -3.49 -1.05 -5.69
C PHE A 125 -2.34 -1.98 -5.35
N ILE A 126 -1.13 -1.61 -5.72
CA ILE A 126 0.05 -2.48 -5.60
C ILE A 126 0.80 -2.34 -4.25
N GLY A 127 0.15 -1.77 -3.24
CA GLY A 127 0.80 -1.60 -1.92
C GLY A 127 1.77 -0.40 -1.84
N MET A 128 1.73 0.58 -2.75
CA MET A 128 2.65 1.70 -2.73
C MET A 128 1.94 3.06 -2.75
N VAL A 129 2.28 3.92 -1.80
CA VAL A 129 1.69 5.25 -1.58
C VAL A 129 2.78 6.30 -1.55
N LYS A 130 2.53 7.46 -2.14
CA LYS A 130 3.31 8.68 -1.94
C LYS A 130 2.46 9.71 -1.22
N LEU A 131 3.04 10.32 -0.21
CA LEU A 131 2.49 11.48 0.49
C LEU A 131 3.48 12.63 0.33
N ASN A 132 3.00 13.82 -0.09
CA ASN A 132 3.79 15.02 0.09
C ASN A 132 3.66 15.55 1.53
N ALA A 133 4.26 16.67 1.87
CA ALA A 133 4.21 17.21 3.23
C ALA A 133 2.78 17.49 3.73
N ASN A 134 1.89 17.99 2.86
CA ASN A 134 0.48 18.20 3.19
C ASN A 134 -0.27 16.87 3.30
N GLY A 135 0.00 15.92 2.40
CA GLY A 135 -0.53 14.57 2.44
C GLY A 135 -0.20 13.84 3.77
N CYS A 136 1.02 14.02 4.28
CA CYS A 136 1.40 13.49 5.59
C CYS A 136 0.55 14.09 6.73
N LYS A 137 0.28 15.41 6.70
CA LYS A 137 -0.59 16.08 7.70
C LYS A 137 -2.01 15.54 7.61
N ILE A 138 -2.57 15.46 6.40
CA ILE A 138 -3.90 14.90 6.14
C ILE A 138 -3.99 13.47 6.65
N PHE A 139 -3.04 12.62 6.28
CA PHE A 139 -3.02 11.20 6.65
C PHE A 139 -3.01 11.01 8.16
N LYS A 140 -2.15 11.75 8.87
CA LYS A 140 -2.07 11.73 10.34
C LYS A 140 -3.35 12.24 11.00
N LYS A 141 -3.89 13.38 10.54
CA LYS A 141 -5.13 13.96 11.06
C LYS A 141 -6.30 12.98 10.96
N TYR A 142 -6.53 12.45 9.76
CA TYR A 142 -7.67 11.56 9.52
C TYR A 142 -7.51 10.19 10.18
N TYR A 143 -6.29 9.69 10.32
CA TYR A 143 -6.03 8.51 11.13
C TYR A 143 -6.47 8.71 12.59
N GLN A 144 -6.14 9.84 13.22
CA GLN A 144 -6.57 10.11 14.59
C GLN A 144 -8.10 10.22 14.71
N ILE A 145 -8.76 10.87 13.74
CA ILE A 145 -10.22 10.96 13.68
C ILE A 145 -10.82 9.55 13.58
N ALA A 146 -10.33 8.73 12.65
CA ALA A 146 -10.82 7.37 12.47
C ALA A 146 -10.58 6.52 13.72
N LYS A 147 -9.38 6.58 14.29
CA LYS A 147 -9.02 5.83 15.51
C LYS A 147 -9.92 6.19 16.68
N LYS A 148 -10.19 7.49 16.90
CA LYS A 148 -11.10 7.95 17.97
C LYS A 148 -12.55 7.47 17.73
N LYS A 149 -13.03 7.57 16.48
CA LYS A 149 -14.42 7.25 16.11
C LYS A 149 -14.72 5.75 16.14
N TYR A 150 -13.78 4.93 15.64
CA TYR A 150 -14.03 3.50 15.41
C TYR A 150 -13.42 2.59 16.47
N LYS A 151 -12.33 2.96 17.14
CA LYS A 151 -11.70 2.15 18.22
C LYS A 151 -11.71 0.63 17.91
N SER A 152 -12.59 -0.10 18.60
CA SER A 152 -12.83 -1.53 18.44
C SER A 152 -14.01 -1.87 17.52
N LYS A 153 -14.69 -0.86 16.93
CA LYS A 153 -15.82 -1.07 16.03
C LYS A 153 -15.38 -1.49 14.65
N LYS A 154 -16.29 -2.05 13.87
CA LYS A 154 -16.12 -2.34 12.45
C LYS A 154 -15.68 -1.07 11.71
N PHE A 155 -14.67 -1.22 10.83
CA PHE A 155 -14.12 -0.13 10.03
C PHE A 155 -14.06 -0.57 8.57
N TYR A 156 -15.03 -0.11 7.78
CA TYR A 156 -15.24 -0.55 6.40
C TYR A 156 -15.32 -2.08 6.30
N ASN A 157 -14.33 -2.74 5.67
CA ASN A 157 -14.31 -4.20 5.53
C ASN A 157 -13.59 -4.89 6.67
N ALA A 158 -12.79 -4.17 7.43
CA ALA A 158 -12.10 -4.71 8.59
C ALA A 158 -13.06 -4.95 9.76
N LYS A 159 -12.92 -6.09 10.44
CA LYS A 159 -13.70 -6.43 11.64
C LYS A 159 -13.59 -5.37 12.74
N THR A 160 -12.43 -4.75 12.86
CA THR A 160 -12.17 -3.63 13.79
C THR A 160 -11.17 -2.67 13.16
N PHE A 161 -11.10 -1.42 13.67
CA PHE A 161 -10.11 -0.45 13.23
C PHE A 161 -8.66 -0.98 13.32
N LYS A 162 -8.34 -1.73 14.38
CA LYS A 162 -7.01 -2.36 14.54
C LYS A 162 -6.65 -3.36 13.44
N LYS A 163 -7.63 -3.94 12.77
CA LYS A 163 -7.46 -4.92 11.69
C LYS A 163 -7.59 -4.30 10.30
N ALA A 164 -7.62 -2.97 10.21
CA ALA A 164 -7.80 -2.27 8.96
C ALA A 164 -6.60 -2.41 8.01
N TYR A 165 -6.92 -2.53 6.72
CA TYR A 165 -6.00 -2.39 5.60
C TYR A 165 -5.84 -0.91 5.20
N LEU A 166 -4.87 -0.57 4.37
CA LEU A 166 -4.76 0.77 3.80
C LEU A 166 -5.96 1.11 2.92
N THR A 167 -6.50 0.15 2.20
CA THR A 167 -7.69 0.31 1.36
C THR A 167 -8.95 0.65 2.16
N ASP A 168 -9.09 0.16 3.39
CA ASP A 168 -10.16 0.62 4.29
C ASP A 168 -9.98 2.10 4.66
N PHE A 169 -8.75 2.51 4.91
CA PHE A 169 -8.44 3.88 5.26
C PHE A 169 -8.58 4.82 4.06
N PHE A 170 -8.25 4.38 2.86
CA PHE A 170 -8.52 5.15 1.64
C PHE A 170 -10.01 5.40 1.45
N ASN A 171 -10.87 4.40 1.67
CA ASN A 171 -12.33 4.61 1.61
C ASN A 171 -12.80 5.62 2.66
N PHE A 172 -12.20 5.63 3.85
CA PHE A 172 -12.49 6.63 4.87
C PHE A 172 -12.10 8.05 4.41
N LEU A 173 -10.93 8.22 3.80
CA LEU A 173 -10.47 9.48 3.24
C LEU A 173 -11.39 9.96 2.10
N ILE A 174 -11.74 9.06 1.17
CA ILE A 174 -12.64 9.35 0.04
C ILE A 174 -14.02 9.80 0.55
N HIS A 175 -14.56 9.13 1.56
CA HIS A 175 -15.81 9.53 2.21
C HIS A 175 -15.75 10.96 2.78
N HIS A 176 -14.58 11.37 3.26
CA HIS A 176 -14.33 12.73 3.75
C HIS A 176 -13.88 13.72 2.66
N LYS A 177 -14.09 13.38 1.38
CA LYS A 177 -13.76 14.21 0.22
C LYS A 177 -12.26 14.53 0.08
N ILE A 178 -11.41 13.67 0.58
CA ILE A 178 -9.96 13.76 0.37
C ILE A 178 -9.62 13.04 -0.93
N ASN A 179 -8.99 13.76 -1.83
CA ASN A 179 -8.57 13.24 -3.13
C ASN A 179 -7.37 12.29 -2.99
N ILE A 180 -7.45 11.14 -3.63
CA ILE A 180 -6.35 10.17 -3.74
C ILE A 180 -6.08 9.93 -5.21
N LYS A 181 -4.92 10.34 -5.69
CA LYS A 181 -4.53 10.20 -7.10
C LYS A 181 -4.08 8.78 -7.39
N CYS A 182 -4.66 8.15 -8.40
CA CYS A 182 -4.21 6.89 -8.95
C CYS A 182 -3.13 7.16 -10.02
N VAL A 183 -1.91 6.74 -9.75
CA VAL A 183 -0.79 6.80 -10.70
C VAL A 183 -0.73 5.45 -11.41
N ASN A 184 -1.17 5.43 -12.66
CA ASN A 184 -1.33 4.18 -13.40
C ASN A 184 0.00 3.60 -13.87
N ILE A 185 0.17 2.32 -13.65
CA ILE A 185 1.24 1.51 -14.21
C ILE A 185 0.66 0.34 -15.02
N LYS A 186 1.52 -0.33 -15.75
CA LYS A 186 1.21 -1.61 -16.42
C LYS A 186 2.37 -2.55 -16.17
N ASN A 187 2.14 -3.58 -15.35
CA ASN A 187 3.13 -4.59 -15.00
C ASN A 187 4.41 -4.01 -14.31
N ASN A 188 5.51 -4.73 -14.37
CA ASN A 188 6.81 -4.39 -13.79
C ASN A 188 6.87 -4.40 -12.25
N TRP A 189 5.96 -5.13 -11.65
CA TRP A 189 5.91 -5.42 -10.22
C TRP A 189 5.33 -6.81 -9.98
N MET A 190 5.53 -7.36 -8.81
CA MET A 190 4.87 -8.59 -8.32
C MET A 190 4.81 -8.56 -6.79
N GLU A 191 3.76 -9.14 -6.23
CA GLU A 191 3.64 -9.48 -4.83
C GLU A 191 4.10 -10.93 -4.61
N ILE A 192 4.76 -11.20 -3.49
CA ILE A 192 5.31 -12.51 -3.15
C ILE A 192 4.72 -12.97 -1.81
N ASP A 193 3.59 -13.66 -1.86
CA ASP A 193 2.92 -14.21 -0.69
C ASP A 193 3.19 -15.72 -0.53
N THR A 194 3.51 -16.39 -1.62
CA THR A 194 3.66 -17.84 -1.65
C THR A 194 4.98 -18.25 -2.29
N THR A 195 5.38 -19.51 -2.06
CA THR A 195 6.53 -20.11 -2.75
C THR A 195 6.34 -20.16 -4.28
N GLN A 196 5.10 -20.25 -4.75
CA GLN A 196 4.77 -20.16 -6.18
C GLN A 196 5.10 -18.78 -6.72
N ASP A 197 4.70 -17.71 -6.02
CA ASP A 197 4.96 -16.34 -6.41
C ASP A 197 6.46 -16.05 -6.47
N TYR A 198 7.21 -16.56 -5.50
CA TYR A 198 8.67 -16.44 -5.48
C TYR A 198 9.32 -17.03 -6.73
N LYS A 199 8.92 -18.26 -7.14
CA LYS A 199 9.42 -18.90 -8.36
C LYS A 199 9.05 -18.12 -9.63
N ILE A 200 7.80 -17.63 -9.72
CA ILE A 200 7.34 -16.80 -10.83
C ILE A 200 8.14 -15.50 -10.91
N ALA A 201 8.33 -14.83 -9.76
CA ALA A 201 9.06 -13.58 -9.66
C ALA A 201 10.53 -13.72 -10.08
N GLN A 202 11.21 -14.81 -9.68
CA GLN A 202 12.58 -15.10 -10.13
C GLN A 202 12.68 -15.15 -11.66
N ASN A 203 11.71 -15.80 -12.33
CA ASN A 203 11.69 -15.89 -13.79
C ASN A 203 11.34 -14.54 -14.45
N PHE A 204 10.43 -13.78 -13.87
CA PHE A 204 9.99 -12.49 -14.38
C PHE A 204 11.10 -11.42 -14.32
N PHE A 205 11.90 -11.41 -13.26
CA PHE A 205 12.96 -10.43 -13.06
C PHE A 205 14.33 -10.86 -13.59
N LYS A 206 14.56 -12.16 -13.87
CA LYS A 206 15.78 -12.66 -14.54
C LYS A 206 15.83 -12.37 -16.04
N LYS A 207 14.67 -12.25 -16.69
CA LYS A 207 14.63 -11.85 -18.11
C LYS A 207 15.00 -10.37 -18.21
N LYS A 208 16.28 -10.11 -18.53
CA LYS A 208 16.81 -8.80 -18.92
C LYS A 208 16.30 -8.41 -20.28
#